data_556f61440569f1d6e01b489617c06341
#
_entry.id   556f61440569f1d6e01b489617c06341
#
_cell.length_a   1.000
_cell.length_b   1.000
_cell.length_c   1.000
_cell.angle_alpha   90.00
_cell.angle_beta   90.00
_cell.angle_gamma   90.00
#
_symmetry.space_group_name_H-M   'P 1'
#
loop_
_entity.id
_entity.type
_entity.pdbx_description
1 polymer ?
#
loop_
_entity_poly.entity_id
_entity_poly.type
_entity_poly.pdbx_seq_one_letter_code
_entity_poly.pdbx_strand_id
1 'polypeptide(L)'
;MYSTRLNVTLIVEILNQNKVKTQILSLLFVIVPSFSLAQGGEIGTCLTKDGGEYKGELSGKKPNGKGVCKYKNGDTYEGYYVKGKRQGHGVYTFADGEKYDGEWLLDQQHGQGTYYFMNNNKYVGLWFRDYQHGHGIMYYYNGDRYNGGWDHDKRSGEGKYTFANGAYYDGFWKNDMKNGHGVFNWGDGSSYTGTWVNNKREGKGIYVYADGDIYDGDWKDDLQEGKGIYKFADGNVYEGQYHAGERTGQGIFRYKNGDKYTGQFLRGDKSGQGTMSWANGDIYVGNWEKDKQNGQGKLTKKSHDVYEGQFRNGLVDGQIIVHYADGSKFKGTYQQGKRHGEAVEVSKDGHRFEGTYKNDVRDGKYTERDRNGQILERGYYSNGVKHAQ
;
A
#
# COMPACT_ATOMS: atom_id res chain seq x y z
N MET A 1 18.68 27.35 8.38
CA MET A 1 17.53 28.01 7.71
C MET A 1 17.75 27.99 6.20
N TYR A 2 17.50 26.88 5.52
CA TYR A 2 17.38 26.70 4.07
C TYR A 2 16.57 25.42 3.89
N SER A 3 15.43 25.56 3.52
CA SER A 3 14.65 25.45 2.30
C SER A 3 13.97 24.08 2.10
N THR A 4 12.73 23.99 2.54
CA THR A 4 11.73 22.95 2.19
C THR A 4 10.67 23.53 1.23
N ARG A 5 11.08 24.20 0.13
CA ARG A 5 10.13 24.78 -0.86
C ARG A 5 10.28 24.24 -2.30
N LEU A 6 10.98 23.14 -2.52
CA LEU A 6 11.32 22.73 -3.91
C LEU A 6 10.53 21.55 -4.47
N ASN A 7 9.55 20.96 -3.76
CA ASN A 7 8.87 19.76 -4.27
C ASN A 7 7.40 19.93 -4.70
N VAL A 8 6.78 21.10 -4.49
CA VAL A 8 5.38 21.31 -4.92
C VAL A 8 5.28 21.80 -6.35
N THR A 9 6.25 22.58 -6.81
CA THR A 9 6.24 23.16 -8.17
C THR A 9 6.52 22.10 -9.23
N LEU A 10 7.36 21.11 -8.96
CA LEU A 10 7.68 20.04 -9.91
C LEU A 10 6.51 19.06 -10.12
N ILE A 11 5.69 18.84 -9.10
CA ILE A 11 4.48 18.00 -9.20
C ILE A 11 3.39 18.68 -10.01
N VAL A 12 3.25 19.99 -9.90
CA VAL A 12 2.28 20.78 -10.69
C VAL A 12 2.68 20.85 -12.16
N GLU A 13 3.97 20.92 -12.49
CA GLU A 13 4.44 20.90 -13.89
C GLU A 13 4.26 19.53 -14.56
N ILE A 14 4.48 18.43 -13.84
CA ILE A 14 4.25 17.08 -14.37
C ILE A 14 2.74 16.82 -14.60
N LEU A 15 1.86 17.35 -13.75
CA LEU A 15 0.42 17.24 -13.92
C LEU A 15 -0.10 18.11 -15.10
N ASN A 16 0.53 19.25 -15.38
CA ASN A 16 0.16 20.09 -16.51
C ASN A 16 0.68 19.56 -17.86
N GLN A 17 1.81 18.90 -17.90
CA GLN A 17 2.33 18.26 -19.13
C GLN A 17 1.47 17.06 -19.56
N ASN A 18 0.85 16.33 -18.62
CA ASN A 18 -0.05 15.24 -18.94
C ASN A 18 -1.44 15.71 -19.43
N LYS A 19 -1.93 16.88 -19.00
CA LYS A 19 -3.18 17.47 -19.51
C LYS A 19 -3.11 17.91 -20.99
N VAL A 20 -1.94 18.31 -21.46
CA VAL A 20 -1.76 18.73 -22.87
C VAL A 20 -1.67 17.53 -23.82
N LYS A 21 -1.21 16.35 -23.36
CA LYS A 21 -1.18 15.15 -24.20
C LYS A 21 -2.55 14.48 -24.37
N THR A 22 -3.48 14.69 -23.47
CA THR A 22 -4.83 14.08 -23.53
C THR A 22 -5.78 14.82 -24.47
N GLN A 23 -5.47 16.06 -24.88
CA GLN A 23 -6.31 16.83 -25.82
C GLN A 23 -5.99 16.63 -27.31
N ILE A 24 -4.93 15.91 -27.66
CA ILE A 24 -4.52 15.72 -29.08
C ILE A 24 -5.02 14.37 -29.64
N LEU A 25 -5.57 13.46 -28.84
CA LEU A 25 -5.98 12.13 -29.29
C LEU A 25 -7.50 11.94 -29.47
N SER A 26 -8.30 13.00 -29.38
CA SER A 26 -9.78 12.92 -29.52
C SER A 26 -10.36 13.46 -30.82
N LEU A 27 -9.53 13.66 -31.85
CA LEU A 27 -9.98 14.07 -33.19
C LEU A 27 -9.68 13.00 -34.23
N LEU A 28 -10.10 11.75 -33.97
CA LEU A 28 -10.44 10.83 -35.05
C LEU A 28 -11.88 11.17 -35.45
N PHE A 29 -12.01 12.12 -36.37
CA PHE A 29 -13.19 12.28 -37.15
C PHE A 29 -13.46 10.93 -37.86
N VAL A 30 -14.38 10.13 -37.30
CA VAL A 30 -15.07 9.12 -38.09
C VAL A 30 -15.81 9.96 -39.13
N ILE A 31 -15.28 10.02 -40.34
CA ILE A 31 -16.04 10.47 -41.50
C ILE A 31 -17.20 9.47 -41.63
N VAL A 32 -18.31 9.79 -40.99
CA VAL A 32 -19.60 9.16 -41.35
C VAL A 32 -19.85 9.63 -42.74
N PRO A 33 -19.86 8.75 -43.76
CA PRO A 33 -20.25 9.17 -45.07
C PRO A 33 -21.67 9.71 -44.94
N SER A 34 -21.86 11.00 -45.25
CA SER A 34 -23.16 11.61 -45.41
C SER A 34 -23.88 10.85 -46.53
N PHE A 35 -24.63 9.83 -46.13
CA PHE A 35 -25.56 9.21 -47.10
C PHE A 35 -26.57 10.27 -47.45
N SER A 36 -26.57 10.71 -48.70
CA SER A 36 -27.66 11.47 -49.28
C SER A 36 -28.95 10.70 -49.03
N LEU A 37 -29.93 11.33 -48.41
CA LEU A 37 -31.28 10.81 -48.29
C LEU A 37 -31.74 10.39 -49.69
N ALA A 38 -31.78 9.08 -49.95
CA ALA A 38 -32.39 8.54 -51.16
C ALA A 38 -33.86 8.94 -51.13
N GLN A 39 -34.35 9.38 -52.29
CA GLN A 39 -35.78 9.63 -52.53
C GLN A 39 -36.62 8.52 -51.91
N GLY A 40 -37.69 8.89 -51.19
CA GLY A 40 -38.54 8.01 -50.40
C GLY A 40 -38.89 6.73 -51.18
N GLY A 41 -38.54 5.57 -50.57
CA GLY A 41 -38.84 4.27 -51.10
C GLY A 41 -40.35 3.98 -50.99
N GLU A 42 -40.85 3.05 -51.79
CA GLU A 42 -42.21 2.55 -51.67
C GLU A 42 -42.40 1.96 -50.26
N ILE A 43 -43.50 2.36 -49.57
CA ILE A 43 -43.80 1.80 -48.22
C ILE A 43 -44.54 0.47 -48.45
N GLY A 44 -44.03 -0.60 -47.84
CA GLY A 44 -44.62 -1.92 -47.95
C GLY A 44 -44.24 -2.88 -46.85
N THR A 45 -44.50 -4.15 -47.04
CA THR A 45 -44.18 -5.24 -46.12
C THR A 45 -43.37 -6.32 -46.83
N CYS A 46 -42.43 -6.91 -46.11
CA CYS A 46 -41.68 -8.09 -46.58
C CYS A 46 -41.14 -8.89 -45.40
N LEU A 47 -40.62 -10.08 -45.71
CA LEU A 47 -39.83 -10.83 -44.72
C LEU A 47 -38.36 -10.43 -44.82
N THR A 48 -37.72 -10.26 -43.68
CA THR A 48 -36.27 -10.10 -43.59
C THR A 48 -35.55 -11.44 -43.80
N LYS A 49 -34.23 -11.44 -43.99
CA LYS A 49 -33.44 -12.66 -44.21
C LYS A 49 -33.57 -13.65 -43.04
N ASP A 50 -33.69 -13.15 -41.83
CA ASP A 50 -33.86 -13.87 -40.57
C ASP A 50 -35.32 -14.15 -40.18
N GLY A 51 -36.25 -13.93 -41.13
CA GLY A 51 -37.65 -14.31 -41.03
C GLY A 51 -38.54 -13.35 -40.24
N GLY A 52 -38.04 -12.14 -39.95
CA GLY A 52 -38.83 -11.09 -39.31
C GLY A 52 -39.82 -10.43 -40.28
N GLU A 53 -41.02 -10.08 -39.80
CA GLU A 53 -42.06 -9.35 -40.53
C GLU A 53 -41.71 -7.84 -40.52
N TYR A 54 -41.25 -7.35 -41.65
CA TYR A 54 -40.88 -5.96 -41.83
C TYR A 54 -42.02 -5.14 -42.42
N LYS A 55 -42.21 -3.92 -41.92
CA LYS A 55 -43.10 -2.90 -42.46
C LYS A 55 -42.35 -1.56 -42.50
N GLY A 56 -42.18 -0.98 -43.68
CA GLY A 56 -41.47 0.28 -43.86
C GLY A 56 -41.06 0.54 -45.30
N GLU A 57 -40.02 1.34 -45.46
CA GLU A 57 -39.46 1.73 -46.76
C GLU A 57 -38.75 0.54 -47.44
N LEU A 58 -39.02 0.31 -48.72
CA LEU A 58 -38.47 -0.78 -49.51
C LEU A 58 -37.68 -0.24 -50.72
N SER A 59 -36.66 -0.98 -51.13
CA SER A 59 -36.04 -0.88 -52.43
C SER A 59 -36.19 -2.25 -53.13
N GLY A 60 -37.08 -2.35 -54.06
CA GLY A 60 -37.56 -3.61 -54.60
C GLY A 60 -38.27 -4.43 -53.52
N LYS A 61 -37.79 -5.64 -53.23
CA LYS A 61 -38.39 -6.52 -52.21
C LYS A 61 -37.57 -6.56 -50.89
N LYS A 62 -36.70 -5.59 -50.64
CA LYS A 62 -35.81 -5.57 -49.46
C LYS A 62 -36.02 -4.33 -48.61
N PRO A 63 -35.94 -4.43 -47.29
CA PRO A 63 -35.90 -3.29 -46.42
C PRO A 63 -34.80 -2.30 -46.83
N ASN A 64 -35.14 -1.01 -47.00
CA ASN A 64 -34.20 0.03 -47.38
C ASN A 64 -34.78 1.39 -47.03
N GLY A 65 -34.34 1.98 -45.95
CA GLY A 65 -34.89 3.17 -45.30
C GLY A 65 -35.45 2.85 -43.91
N LYS A 66 -36.38 3.65 -43.41
CA LYS A 66 -36.95 3.50 -42.09
C LYS A 66 -38.08 2.47 -42.06
N GLY A 67 -38.10 1.63 -41.00
CA GLY A 67 -39.18 0.66 -40.80
C GLY A 67 -39.12 -0.07 -39.47
N VAL A 68 -40.13 -0.89 -39.26
CA VAL A 68 -40.30 -1.73 -38.07
C VAL A 68 -40.26 -3.20 -38.49
N CYS A 69 -39.54 -4.02 -37.75
CA CYS A 69 -39.49 -5.46 -37.91
C CYS A 69 -39.95 -6.16 -36.64
N LYS A 70 -40.82 -7.17 -36.78
CA LYS A 70 -41.23 -8.06 -35.67
C LYS A 70 -40.73 -9.46 -35.96
N TYR A 71 -39.95 -10.01 -35.02
CA TYR A 71 -39.37 -11.34 -35.12
C TYR A 71 -40.28 -12.40 -34.48
N LYS A 72 -40.17 -13.65 -34.91
CA LYS A 72 -40.98 -14.76 -34.38
C LYS A 72 -40.74 -15.08 -32.91
N ASN A 73 -39.55 -14.77 -32.40
CA ASN A 73 -39.20 -14.96 -31.00
C ASN A 73 -39.77 -13.86 -30.08
N GLY A 74 -40.48 -12.87 -30.63
CA GLY A 74 -41.04 -11.75 -29.88
C GLY A 74 -40.19 -10.49 -29.87
N ASP A 75 -38.98 -10.52 -30.38
CA ASP A 75 -38.12 -9.34 -30.51
C ASP A 75 -38.73 -8.34 -31.51
N THR A 76 -38.38 -7.07 -31.37
CA THR A 76 -38.72 -6.01 -32.31
C THR A 76 -37.52 -5.15 -32.63
N TYR A 77 -37.50 -4.63 -33.87
CA TYR A 77 -36.56 -3.59 -34.25
C TYR A 77 -37.31 -2.44 -34.94
N GLU A 78 -36.99 -1.24 -34.54
CA GLU A 78 -37.43 0.00 -35.20
C GLU A 78 -36.19 0.84 -35.56
N GLY A 79 -35.98 1.09 -36.87
CA GLY A 79 -34.79 1.82 -37.29
C GLY A 79 -34.57 1.80 -38.78
N TYR A 80 -33.34 2.11 -39.17
CA TYR A 80 -32.95 2.20 -40.56
C TYR A 80 -32.38 0.89 -41.08
N TYR A 81 -32.64 0.64 -42.36
CA TYR A 81 -32.13 -0.48 -43.16
C TYR A 81 -31.45 0.01 -44.43
N VAL A 82 -30.40 -0.66 -44.84
CA VAL A 82 -29.73 -0.52 -46.12
C VAL A 82 -29.57 -1.89 -46.75
N LYS A 83 -30.17 -2.08 -47.94
CA LYS A 83 -30.11 -3.34 -48.70
C LYS A 83 -30.49 -4.58 -47.87
N GLY A 84 -31.46 -4.43 -46.96
CA GLY A 84 -32.00 -5.50 -46.11
C GLY A 84 -31.27 -5.76 -44.83
N LYS A 85 -30.29 -4.91 -44.47
CA LYS A 85 -29.52 -5.00 -43.21
C LYS A 85 -29.77 -3.79 -42.35
N ARG A 86 -29.85 -3.98 -41.01
CA ARG A 86 -29.93 -2.89 -40.04
C ARG A 86 -28.67 -2.03 -40.18
N GLN A 87 -28.84 -0.71 -40.31
CA GLN A 87 -27.77 0.24 -40.50
C GLN A 87 -28.21 1.64 -40.09
N GLY A 88 -27.30 2.43 -39.47
CA GLY A 88 -27.65 3.72 -38.90
C GLY A 88 -28.36 3.55 -37.56
N HIS A 89 -29.16 4.53 -37.13
CA HIS A 89 -29.80 4.48 -35.81
C HIS A 89 -31.03 3.54 -35.82
N GLY A 90 -31.16 2.78 -34.74
CA GLY A 90 -32.33 1.93 -34.50
C GLY A 90 -32.41 1.37 -33.10
N VAL A 91 -33.64 1.04 -32.71
CA VAL A 91 -33.95 0.47 -31.38
C VAL A 91 -34.30 -1.00 -31.57
N TYR A 92 -33.60 -1.88 -30.91
CA TYR A 92 -33.89 -3.30 -30.79
C TYR A 92 -34.42 -3.60 -29.39
N THR A 93 -35.61 -4.17 -29.30
CA THR A 93 -36.18 -4.62 -28.03
C THR A 93 -36.29 -6.13 -28.06
N PHE A 94 -35.64 -6.77 -27.13
CA PHE A 94 -35.67 -8.20 -26.94
C PHE A 94 -36.97 -8.63 -26.26
N ALA A 95 -37.39 -9.87 -26.49
CA ALA A 95 -38.65 -10.41 -25.93
C ALA A 95 -38.64 -10.48 -24.39
N ASP A 96 -37.45 -10.56 -23.77
CA ASP A 96 -37.25 -10.54 -22.31
C ASP A 96 -37.28 -9.14 -21.70
N GLY A 97 -37.37 -8.09 -22.54
CA GLY A 97 -37.44 -6.69 -22.12
C GLY A 97 -36.11 -5.94 -22.14
N GLU A 98 -34.98 -6.58 -22.43
CA GLU A 98 -33.75 -5.87 -22.70
C GLU A 98 -33.89 -4.97 -23.94
N LYS A 99 -33.09 -3.92 -24.03
CA LYS A 99 -33.18 -2.98 -25.13
C LYS A 99 -31.83 -2.41 -25.51
N TYR A 100 -31.55 -2.40 -26.83
CA TYR A 100 -30.46 -1.60 -27.40
C TYR A 100 -31.03 -0.43 -28.19
N ASP A 101 -30.53 0.75 -27.96
CA ASP A 101 -30.90 2.01 -28.62
C ASP A 101 -29.64 2.69 -29.11
N GLY A 102 -29.31 2.59 -30.38
CA GLY A 102 -28.03 3.03 -30.89
C GLY A 102 -27.80 2.81 -32.38
N GLU A 103 -26.53 2.93 -32.75
CA GLU A 103 -26.10 2.76 -34.13
C GLU A 103 -25.92 1.28 -34.50
N TRP A 104 -26.21 0.97 -35.75
CA TRP A 104 -26.11 -0.35 -36.37
C TRP A 104 -25.24 -0.29 -37.61
N LEU A 105 -24.42 -1.29 -37.82
CA LEU A 105 -23.66 -1.49 -39.05
C LEU A 105 -23.73 -2.95 -39.48
N LEU A 106 -24.37 -3.19 -40.67
CA LEU A 106 -24.47 -4.52 -41.29
C LEU A 106 -25.09 -5.59 -40.35
N ASP A 107 -26.15 -5.23 -39.63
CA ASP A 107 -26.90 -6.03 -38.64
C ASP A 107 -26.21 -6.15 -37.24
N GLN A 108 -25.07 -5.50 -37.01
CA GLN A 108 -24.38 -5.53 -35.74
C GLN A 108 -24.50 -4.18 -35.00
N GLN A 109 -24.59 -4.21 -33.69
CA GLN A 109 -24.47 -3.03 -32.83
C GLN A 109 -23.11 -2.39 -33.08
N HIS A 110 -23.09 -1.07 -33.28
CA HIS A 110 -21.89 -0.34 -33.67
C HIS A 110 -21.98 1.12 -33.20
N GLY A 111 -20.87 1.87 -33.25
CA GLY A 111 -20.87 3.29 -32.91
C GLY A 111 -21.39 3.59 -31.51
N GLN A 112 -22.16 4.67 -31.37
CA GLN A 112 -22.75 5.06 -30.08
C GLN A 112 -24.05 4.30 -29.83
N GLY A 113 -24.24 3.81 -28.60
CA GLY A 113 -25.45 3.13 -28.21
C GLY A 113 -25.65 3.04 -26.70
N THR A 114 -26.92 2.83 -26.34
CA THR A 114 -27.36 2.58 -24.97
C THR A 114 -27.97 1.19 -24.89
N TYR A 115 -27.49 0.37 -23.97
CA TYR A 115 -28.08 -0.95 -23.68
C TYR A 115 -28.71 -0.92 -22.28
N TYR A 116 -29.95 -1.37 -22.20
CA TYR A 116 -30.73 -1.53 -20.98
C TYR A 116 -30.84 -3.02 -20.69
N PHE A 117 -30.21 -3.47 -19.63
CA PHE A 117 -30.21 -4.86 -19.20
C PHE A 117 -31.46 -5.18 -18.36
N MET A 118 -31.90 -6.44 -18.37
CA MET A 118 -33.03 -6.92 -17.57
C MET A 118 -32.88 -6.67 -16.08
N ASN A 119 -31.63 -6.72 -15.57
CA ASN A 119 -31.30 -6.46 -14.18
C ASN A 119 -31.23 -4.97 -13.80
N ASN A 120 -31.78 -4.07 -14.61
CA ASN A 120 -31.74 -2.61 -14.47
C ASN A 120 -30.36 -1.98 -14.57
N ASN A 121 -29.34 -2.70 -15.00
CA ASN A 121 -28.09 -2.09 -15.41
C ASN A 121 -28.29 -1.31 -16.71
N LYS A 122 -27.43 -0.32 -16.95
CA LYS A 122 -27.45 0.46 -18.20
C LYS A 122 -26.04 0.76 -18.64
N TYR A 123 -25.72 0.38 -19.88
CA TYR A 123 -24.48 0.80 -20.54
C TYR A 123 -24.75 1.93 -21.53
N VAL A 124 -23.90 2.95 -21.54
CA VAL A 124 -23.92 4.05 -22.50
C VAL A 124 -22.52 4.25 -23.03
N GLY A 125 -22.28 3.98 -24.29
CA GLY A 125 -20.93 4.08 -24.82
C GLY A 125 -20.79 3.58 -26.26
N LEU A 126 -19.54 3.34 -26.62
CA LEU A 126 -19.17 2.82 -27.92
C LEU A 126 -19.40 1.31 -28.03
N TRP A 127 -19.80 0.88 -29.19
CA TRP A 127 -20.02 -0.50 -29.58
C TRP A 127 -19.23 -0.83 -30.85
N PHE A 128 -18.68 -2.02 -30.90
CA PHE A 128 -17.99 -2.54 -32.07
C PHE A 128 -18.34 -4.02 -32.29
N ARG A 129 -19.08 -4.31 -33.35
CA ARG A 129 -19.49 -5.67 -33.74
C ARG A 129 -20.17 -6.43 -32.60
N ASP A 130 -21.20 -5.84 -32.02
CA ASP A 130 -22.02 -6.35 -30.92
C ASP A 130 -21.33 -6.37 -29.53
N TYR A 131 -20.08 -5.88 -29.40
CA TYR A 131 -19.35 -5.78 -28.13
C TYR A 131 -19.29 -4.35 -27.64
N GLN A 132 -19.37 -4.17 -26.32
CA GLN A 132 -18.97 -2.92 -25.67
C GLN A 132 -17.49 -2.70 -25.95
N HIS A 133 -17.14 -1.54 -26.47
CA HIS A 133 -15.77 -1.25 -26.91
C HIS A 133 -15.44 0.24 -26.76
N GLY A 134 -14.14 0.58 -26.70
CA GLY A 134 -13.73 1.97 -26.57
C GLY A 134 -14.19 2.59 -25.25
N HIS A 135 -14.69 3.82 -25.26
CA HIS A 135 -15.13 4.49 -24.03
C HIS A 135 -16.64 4.29 -23.78
N GLY A 136 -16.99 3.97 -22.52
CA GLY A 136 -18.37 3.80 -22.11
C GLY A 136 -18.59 3.91 -20.60
N ILE A 137 -19.87 4.09 -20.25
CA ILE A 137 -20.30 4.21 -18.85
C ILE A 137 -21.29 3.08 -18.57
N MET A 138 -20.98 2.26 -17.55
CA MET A 138 -21.89 1.29 -16.96
C MET A 138 -22.51 1.87 -15.70
N TYR A 139 -23.80 1.89 -15.63
CA TYR A 139 -24.58 2.18 -14.42
C TYR A 139 -25.14 0.86 -13.91
N TYR A 140 -24.78 0.50 -12.69
CA TYR A 140 -25.24 -0.72 -12.04
C TYR A 140 -26.51 -0.43 -11.20
N TYR A 141 -27.39 -1.42 -11.08
CA TYR A 141 -28.64 -1.29 -10.33
C TYR A 141 -28.43 -0.99 -8.83
N ASN A 142 -27.27 -1.39 -8.28
CA ASN A 142 -26.89 -1.14 -6.89
C ASN A 142 -26.36 0.28 -6.64
N GLY A 143 -26.33 1.14 -7.67
CA GLY A 143 -25.83 2.51 -7.59
C GLY A 143 -24.35 2.68 -7.92
N ASP A 144 -23.62 1.59 -8.15
CA ASP A 144 -22.24 1.67 -8.64
C ASP A 144 -22.18 2.24 -10.05
N ARG A 145 -21.03 2.76 -10.43
CA ARG A 145 -20.80 3.29 -11.78
C ARG A 145 -19.36 3.01 -12.22
N TYR A 146 -19.22 2.50 -13.44
CA TYR A 146 -17.92 2.50 -14.11
C TYR A 146 -17.92 3.48 -15.28
N ASN A 147 -16.87 4.28 -15.42
CA ASN A 147 -16.65 5.22 -16.51
C ASN A 147 -15.24 5.04 -17.03
N GLY A 148 -15.07 4.49 -18.22
CA GLY A 148 -13.74 4.18 -18.72
C GLY A 148 -13.73 3.35 -19.99
N GLY A 149 -12.57 2.74 -20.26
CA GLY A 149 -12.32 1.92 -21.43
C GLY A 149 -12.94 0.53 -21.35
N TRP A 150 -13.36 0.03 -22.51
CA TRP A 150 -13.95 -1.28 -22.73
C TRP A 150 -13.28 -1.99 -23.91
N ASP A 151 -13.13 -3.28 -23.82
CA ASP A 151 -12.67 -4.13 -24.90
C ASP A 151 -13.37 -5.50 -24.82
N HIS A 152 -14.20 -5.83 -25.85
CA HIS A 152 -14.98 -7.05 -25.91
C HIS A 152 -15.74 -7.33 -24.59
N ASP A 153 -16.62 -6.39 -24.18
CA ASP A 153 -17.47 -6.41 -22.98
C ASP A 153 -16.70 -6.42 -21.64
N LYS A 154 -15.39 -6.22 -21.65
CA LYS A 154 -14.56 -6.17 -20.45
C LYS A 154 -13.98 -4.79 -20.24
N ARG A 155 -13.92 -4.34 -18.99
CA ARG A 155 -13.22 -3.11 -18.62
C ARG A 155 -11.75 -3.25 -18.98
N SER A 156 -11.22 -2.26 -19.71
CA SER A 156 -9.86 -2.27 -20.25
C SER A 156 -9.35 -0.83 -20.44
N GLY A 157 -8.04 -0.60 -20.26
CA GLY A 157 -7.47 0.74 -20.31
C GLY A 157 -7.77 1.56 -19.07
N GLU A 158 -7.79 2.88 -19.19
CA GLU A 158 -8.08 3.78 -18.07
C GLU A 158 -9.58 3.81 -17.75
N GLY A 159 -9.92 3.85 -16.45
CA GLY A 159 -11.30 3.95 -16.03
C GLY A 159 -11.48 4.11 -14.53
N LYS A 160 -12.59 4.77 -14.17
CA LYS A 160 -12.99 5.00 -12.79
C LYS A 160 -14.21 4.18 -12.43
N TYR A 161 -14.07 3.33 -11.43
CA TYR A 161 -15.19 2.63 -10.79
C TYR A 161 -15.54 3.37 -9.51
N THR A 162 -16.77 3.82 -9.38
CA THR A 162 -17.29 4.50 -8.20
C THR A 162 -18.36 3.60 -7.58
N PHE A 163 -18.17 3.25 -6.32
CA PHE A 163 -19.12 2.49 -5.52
C PHE A 163 -20.25 3.39 -5.01
N ALA A 164 -21.39 2.82 -4.74
CA ALA A 164 -22.56 3.56 -4.23
C ALA A 164 -22.29 4.26 -2.88
N ASN A 165 -21.37 3.73 -2.07
CA ASN A 165 -20.93 4.32 -0.79
C ASN A 165 -19.92 5.47 -0.94
N GLY A 166 -19.55 5.85 -2.17
CA GLY A 166 -18.59 6.92 -2.45
C GLY A 166 -17.13 6.47 -2.55
N ALA A 167 -16.79 5.23 -2.19
CA ALA A 167 -15.48 4.67 -2.48
C ALA A 167 -15.23 4.65 -3.99
N TYR A 168 -13.96 4.64 -4.43
CA TYR A 168 -13.67 4.54 -5.85
C TYR A 168 -12.30 3.93 -6.12
N TYR A 169 -12.19 3.32 -7.30
CA TYR A 169 -10.92 3.02 -7.95
C TYR A 169 -10.80 3.85 -9.23
N ASP A 170 -9.67 4.53 -9.41
CA ASP A 170 -9.34 5.34 -10.57
C ASP A 170 -7.97 4.93 -11.09
N GLY A 171 -7.92 4.28 -12.25
CA GLY A 171 -6.68 3.71 -12.76
C GLY A 171 -6.87 2.74 -13.92
N PHE A 172 -5.84 1.93 -14.15
CA PHE A 172 -5.82 1.01 -15.28
C PHE A 172 -6.55 -0.30 -15.01
N TRP A 173 -7.22 -0.80 -16.04
CA TRP A 173 -7.98 -2.04 -16.08
C TRP A 173 -7.47 -2.96 -17.19
N LYS A 174 -7.54 -4.25 -16.97
CA LYS A 174 -7.29 -5.28 -17.98
C LYS A 174 -8.18 -6.48 -17.68
N ASN A 175 -9.05 -6.84 -18.65
CA ASN A 175 -9.99 -7.97 -18.52
C ASN A 175 -10.77 -7.92 -17.19
N ASP A 176 -11.42 -6.79 -16.87
CA ASP A 176 -12.20 -6.54 -15.64
C ASP A 176 -11.41 -6.50 -14.34
N MET A 177 -10.11 -6.64 -14.38
CA MET A 177 -9.23 -6.57 -13.19
C MET A 177 -8.46 -5.26 -13.14
N LYS A 178 -8.27 -4.71 -11.94
CA LYS A 178 -7.34 -3.61 -11.70
C LYS A 178 -5.93 -4.08 -12.08
N ASN A 179 -5.27 -3.36 -12.99
CA ASN A 179 -3.97 -3.77 -13.52
C ASN A 179 -3.20 -2.56 -14.05
N GLY A 180 -2.00 -2.31 -13.52
CA GLY A 180 -1.23 -1.10 -13.78
C GLY A 180 -1.35 -0.10 -12.64
N HIS A 181 -1.05 1.17 -12.90
CA HIS A 181 -1.12 2.22 -11.87
C HIS A 181 -2.56 2.63 -11.59
N GLY A 182 -2.89 2.87 -10.32
CA GLY A 182 -4.21 3.35 -9.93
C GLY A 182 -4.31 3.78 -8.48
N VAL A 183 -5.37 4.54 -8.20
CA VAL A 183 -5.73 5.02 -6.87
C VAL A 183 -7.00 4.32 -6.42
N PHE A 184 -6.98 3.70 -5.26
CA PHE A 184 -8.17 3.22 -4.57
C PHE A 184 -8.42 4.08 -3.34
N ASN A 185 -9.61 4.63 -3.22
CA ASN A 185 -10.07 5.36 -2.04
C ASN A 185 -11.26 4.59 -1.45
N TRP A 186 -11.15 4.21 -0.18
CA TRP A 186 -12.19 3.40 0.49
C TRP A 186 -13.35 4.23 1.05
N GLY A 187 -13.24 5.57 1.05
CA GLY A 187 -14.29 6.46 1.56
C GLY A 187 -14.27 6.64 3.09
N ASP A 188 -13.43 5.90 3.79
CA ASP A 188 -13.24 5.98 5.24
C ASP A 188 -12.03 6.84 5.66
N GLY A 189 -11.41 7.52 4.69
CA GLY A 189 -10.18 8.28 4.85
C GLY A 189 -8.93 7.51 4.41
N SER A 190 -9.03 6.18 4.23
CA SER A 190 -7.93 5.39 3.72
C SER A 190 -7.83 5.43 2.19
N SER A 191 -6.61 5.30 1.68
CA SER A 191 -6.36 5.25 0.24
C SER A 191 -5.07 4.50 -0.10
N TYR A 192 -5.03 3.94 -1.30
CA TYR A 192 -3.82 3.37 -1.88
C TYR A 192 -3.56 3.99 -3.24
N THR A 193 -2.32 4.41 -3.47
CA THR A 193 -1.83 4.89 -4.76
C THR A 193 -0.62 4.07 -5.14
N GLY A 194 -0.69 3.32 -6.24
CA GLY A 194 0.41 2.45 -6.64
C GLY A 194 0.06 1.49 -7.76
N THR A 195 0.88 0.46 -7.88
CA THR A 195 0.74 -0.58 -8.91
C THR A 195 -0.23 -1.67 -8.46
N TRP A 196 -1.03 -2.13 -9.40
CA TRP A 196 -1.99 -3.24 -9.26
C TRP A 196 -1.68 -4.32 -10.28
N VAL A 197 -1.79 -5.58 -9.88
CA VAL A 197 -1.74 -6.73 -10.78
C VAL A 197 -2.87 -7.67 -10.40
N ASN A 198 -3.78 -7.92 -11.33
CA ASN A 198 -4.92 -8.83 -11.14
C ASN A 198 -5.69 -8.55 -9.82
N ASN A 199 -6.07 -7.29 -9.60
CA ASN A 199 -6.79 -6.77 -8.44
C ASN A 199 -5.98 -6.68 -7.13
N LYS A 200 -4.71 -7.11 -7.07
CA LYS A 200 -3.85 -7.06 -5.91
C LYS A 200 -2.87 -5.90 -5.99
N ARG A 201 -2.50 -5.33 -4.85
CA ARG A 201 -1.41 -4.36 -4.74
C ARG A 201 -0.09 -5.08 -4.98
N GLU A 202 0.74 -4.50 -5.85
CA GLU A 202 2.00 -5.09 -6.32
C GLU A 202 3.02 -3.98 -6.60
N GLY A 203 4.33 -4.27 -6.48
CA GLY A 203 5.38 -3.29 -6.76
C GLY A 203 5.37 -2.10 -5.81
N LYS A 204 5.58 -0.89 -6.32
CA LYS A 204 5.62 0.33 -5.49
C LYS A 204 4.24 0.91 -5.25
N GLY A 205 3.99 1.36 -4.01
CA GLY A 205 2.76 2.04 -3.66
C GLY A 205 2.75 2.67 -2.29
N ILE A 206 1.89 3.69 -2.16
CA ILE A 206 1.66 4.43 -0.91
C ILE A 206 0.27 4.06 -0.39
N TYR A 207 0.20 3.61 0.84
CA TYR A 207 -1.06 3.40 1.54
C TYR A 207 -1.18 4.43 2.66
N VAL A 208 -2.26 5.18 2.65
CA VAL A 208 -2.68 6.06 3.74
C VAL A 208 -3.78 5.34 4.50
N TYR A 209 -3.59 5.13 5.79
CA TYR A 209 -4.56 4.50 6.67
C TYR A 209 -5.56 5.52 7.22
N ALA A 210 -6.72 5.06 7.62
CA ALA A 210 -7.78 5.93 8.16
C ALA A 210 -7.40 6.68 9.45
N ASP A 211 -6.47 6.11 10.23
CA ASP A 211 -5.93 6.72 11.45
C ASP A 211 -4.80 7.72 11.20
N GLY A 212 -4.40 7.88 9.93
CA GLY A 212 -3.36 8.82 9.50
C GLY A 212 -1.96 8.21 9.38
N ASP A 213 -1.79 6.93 9.64
CA ASP A 213 -0.55 6.21 9.34
C ASP A 213 -0.31 6.20 7.82
N ILE A 214 0.95 6.13 7.41
CA ILE A 214 1.32 6.06 5.99
C ILE A 214 2.40 4.99 5.81
N TYR A 215 2.16 4.08 4.89
CA TYR A 215 3.19 3.20 4.36
C TYR A 215 3.56 3.58 2.93
N ASP A 216 4.84 3.76 2.66
CA ASP A 216 5.42 4.02 1.34
C ASP A 216 6.50 2.98 1.06
N GLY A 217 6.24 2.05 0.15
CA GLY A 217 7.16 0.94 -0.06
C GLY A 217 6.73 -0.08 -1.10
N ASP A 218 7.40 -1.24 -1.03
CA ASP A 218 7.14 -2.37 -1.90
C ASP A 218 5.93 -3.19 -1.40
N TRP A 219 5.17 -3.72 -2.35
CA TRP A 219 3.99 -4.55 -2.15
C TRP A 219 4.10 -5.83 -2.96
N LYS A 220 3.60 -6.91 -2.40
CA LYS A 220 3.45 -8.19 -3.08
C LYS A 220 2.19 -8.89 -2.59
N ASP A 221 1.30 -9.28 -3.50
CA ASP A 221 0.06 -9.97 -3.18
C ASP A 221 -0.75 -9.30 -2.05
N ASP A 222 -0.91 -7.96 -2.08
CA ASP A 222 -1.57 -7.13 -1.06
C ASP A 222 -0.83 -6.97 0.28
N LEU A 223 0.35 -7.54 0.44
CA LEU A 223 1.18 -7.43 1.64
C LEU A 223 2.37 -6.51 1.43
N GLN A 224 2.80 -5.84 2.49
CA GLN A 224 4.06 -5.09 2.51
C GLN A 224 5.22 -6.08 2.34
N GLU A 225 6.13 -5.78 1.42
CA GLU A 225 7.26 -6.63 1.07
C GLU A 225 8.49 -5.78 0.76
N GLY A 226 9.72 -6.35 0.85
CA GLY A 226 10.92 -5.65 0.44
C GLY A 226 11.23 -4.42 1.31
N LYS A 227 11.43 -3.25 0.70
CA LYS A 227 11.78 -2.01 1.41
C LYS A 227 10.58 -1.09 1.54
N GLY A 228 10.43 -0.47 2.73
CA GLY A 228 9.37 0.49 2.96
C GLY A 228 9.67 1.46 4.10
N ILE A 229 8.92 2.56 4.08
CA ILE A 229 8.89 3.58 5.14
C ILE A 229 7.49 3.57 5.72
N TYR A 230 7.38 3.37 7.01
CA TYR A 230 6.11 3.49 7.74
C TYR A 230 6.17 4.73 8.63
N LYS A 231 5.29 5.66 8.40
CA LYS A 231 5.13 6.87 9.20
C LYS A 231 3.87 6.70 10.04
N PHE A 232 4.06 6.61 11.33
CA PHE A 232 2.96 6.53 12.29
C PHE A 232 2.35 7.92 12.51
N ALA A 233 1.05 7.98 12.69
CA ALA A 233 0.32 9.22 12.96
C ALA A 233 0.81 9.92 14.26
N ASP A 234 1.33 9.13 15.20
CA ASP A 234 1.93 9.64 16.44
C ASP A 234 3.29 10.33 16.25
N GLY A 235 3.86 10.26 15.05
CA GLY A 235 5.14 10.88 14.68
C GLY A 235 6.36 9.95 14.73
N ASN A 236 6.18 8.67 15.07
CA ASN A 236 7.23 7.67 14.91
C ASN A 236 7.47 7.36 13.42
N VAL A 237 8.66 6.88 13.06
CA VAL A 237 8.98 6.47 11.68
C VAL A 237 9.82 5.19 11.71
N TYR A 238 9.38 4.20 10.97
CA TYR A 238 10.19 3.03 10.62
C TYR A 238 10.62 3.09 9.17
N GLU A 239 11.87 2.78 8.90
CA GLU A 239 12.45 2.64 7.56
C GLU A 239 13.26 1.34 7.53
N GLY A 240 12.86 0.38 6.70
CA GLY A 240 13.53 -0.92 6.71
C GLY A 240 12.88 -1.96 5.80
N GLN A 241 13.18 -3.21 6.10
CA GLN A 241 12.72 -4.36 5.35
C GLN A 241 11.40 -4.91 5.91
N TYR A 242 10.58 -5.41 4.99
CA TYR A 242 9.31 -6.10 5.26
C TYR A 242 9.29 -7.46 4.58
N HIS A 243 8.62 -8.40 5.20
CA HIS A 243 8.27 -9.68 4.60
C HIS A 243 6.88 -10.08 5.08
N ALA A 244 5.99 -10.37 4.13
CA ALA A 244 4.61 -10.76 4.39
C ALA A 244 3.87 -9.82 5.37
N GLY A 245 4.10 -8.50 5.26
CA GLY A 245 3.48 -7.46 6.10
C GLY A 245 4.19 -7.17 7.42
N GLU A 246 5.22 -7.93 7.78
CA GLU A 246 5.94 -7.75 9.04
C GLU A 246 7.32 -7.11 8.83
N ARG A 247 7.74 -6.24 9.76
CA ARG A 247 9.10 -5.69 9.78
C ARG A 247 10.09 -6.81 10.01
N THR A 248 11.14 -6.88 9.18
CA THR A 248 12.17 -7.92 9.23
C THR A 248 13.53 -7.37 8.81
N GLY A 249 14.61 -8.17 8.95
CA GLY A 249 15.93 -7.79 8.49
C GLY A 249 16.43 -6.47 9.06
N GLN A 250 17.14 -5.69 8.27
CA GLN A 250 17.71 -4.42 8.71
C GLN A 250 16.70 -3.28 8.64
N GLY A 251 16.66 -2.45 9.69
CA GLY A 251 15.78 -1.29 9.74
C GLY A 251 16.24 -0.22 10.72
N ILE A 252 15.63 0.95 10.58
CA ILE A 252 15.81 2.11 11.45
C ILE A 252 14.43 2.48 12.00
N PHE A 253 14.31 2.55 13.31
CA PHE A 253 13.12 3.08 13.98
C PHE A 253 13.48 4.40 14.66
N ARG A 254 12.85 5.48 14.24
CA ARG A 254 12.97 6.81 14.83
C ARG A 254 11.73 7.09 15.65
N TYR A 255 11.91 7.28 16.94
CA TYR A 255 10.82 7.61 17.85
C TYR A 255 10.59 9.11 17.87
N LYS A 256 9.37 9.53 18.08
CA LYS A 256 8.97 10.95 18.21
C LYS A 256 9.74 11.69 19.31
N ASN A 257 10.09 10.98 20.38
CA ASN A 257 10.85 11.54 21.52
C ASN A 257 12.33 11.78 21.22
N GLY A 258 12.81 11.43 20.01
CA GLY A 258 14.21 11.58 19.59
C GLY A 258 15.06 10.32 19.78
N ASP A 259 14.51 9.26 20.35
CA ASP A 259 15.21 7.96 20.40
C ASP A 259 15.35 7.39 18.99
N LYS A 260 16.40 6.57 18.79
CA LYS A 260 16.65 5.92 17.50
C LYS A 260 17.18 4.51 17.70
N TYR A 261 16.53 3.55 17.09
CA TYR A 261 17.07 2.20 16.94
C TYR A 261 17.54 1.98 15.50
N THR A 262 18.71 1.33 15.35
CA THR A 262 19.23 0.87 14.06
C THR A 262 19.73 -0.55 14.26
N GLY A 263 19.14 -1.51 13.54
CA GLY A 263 19.50 -2.93 13.73
C GLY A 263 18.54 -3.88 13.07
N GLN A 264 18.59 -5.12 13.52
CA GLN A 264 17.78 -6.21 13.02
C GLN A 264 16.38 -6.21 13.62
N PHE A 265 15.41 -6.63 12.81
CA PHE A 265 14.02 -6.90 13.19
C PHE A 265 13.66 -8.32 12.82
N LEU A 266 12.77 -8.92 13.59
CA LEU A 266 12.18 -10.23 13.32
C LEU A 266 10.72 -10.19 13.77
N ARG A 267 9.78 -10.41 12.85
CA ARG A 267 8.33 -10.41 13.10
C ARG A 267 7.85 -9.15 13.84
N GLY A 268 8.37 -8.00 13.41
CA GLY A 268 8.02 -6.71 13.99
C GLY A 268 8.86 -6.25 15.18
N ASP A 269 9.54 -7.16 15.89
CA ASP A 269 10.32 -6.88 17.11
C ASP A 269 11.79 -6.60 16.78
N LYS A 270 12.46 -5.75 17.60
CA LYS A 270 13.91 -5.62 17.60
C LYS A 270 14.54 -6.96 18.00
N SER A 271 15.50 -7.43 17.19
CA SER A 271 16.11 -8.74 17.32
C SER A 271 17.56 -8.71 16.84
N GLY A 272 18.38 -9.71 17.22
CA GLY A 272 19.77 -9.81 16.78
C GLY A 272 20.62 -8.62 17.18
N GLN A 273 21.51 -8.15 16.29
CA GLN A 273 22.40 -7.02 16.55
C GLN A 273 21.70 -5.69 16.28
N GLY A 274 21.85 -4.75 17.22
CA GLY A 274 21.28 -3.41 17.04
C GLY A 274 21.89 -2.37 17.98
N THR A 275 21.72 -1.12 17.56
CA THR A 275 22.13 0.08 18.29
C THR A 275 20.89 0.87 18.67
N MET A 276 20.71 1.14 19.94
CA MET A 276 19.74 2.09 20.47
C MET A 276 20.45 3.34 20.95
N SER A 277 20.06 4.49 20.44
CA SER A 277 20.48 5.80 20.90
C SER A 277 19.29 6.50 21.51
N TRP A 278 19.33 6.76 22.79
CA TRP A 278 18.26 7.49 23.48
C TRP A 278 18.48 9.00 23.42
N ALA A 279 17.40 9.74 23.42
CA ALA A 279 17.40 11.21 23.40
C ALA A 279 18.13 11.82 24.62
N ASN A 280 18.21 11.07 25.72
CA ASN A 280 18.99 11.49 26.91
C ASN A 280 20.51 11.40 26.72
N GLY A 281 20.98 10.83 25.61
CA GLY A 281 22.39 10.66 25.26
C GLY A 281 22.98 9.30 25.59
N ASP A 282 22.23 8.37 26.18
CA ASP A 282 22.67 6.99 26.39
C ASP A 282 22.71 6.24 25.05
N ILE A 283 23.64 5.28 24.90
CA ILE A 283 23.76 4.45 23.68
C ILE A 283 23.99 3.00 24.11
N TYR A 284 23.18 2.10 23.55
CA TYR A 284 23.41 0.67 23.68
C TYR A 284 23.72 0.06 22.32
N VAL A 285 24.75 -0.76 22.28
CA VAL A 285 25.14 -1.58 21.11
C VAL A 285 25.24 -3.03 21.57
N GLY A 286 24.45 -3.91 20.98
CA GLY A 286 24.47 -5.32 21.39
C GLY A 286 23.32 -6.14 20.87
N ASN A 287 23.10 -7.28 21.53
CA ASN A 287 22.06 -8.23 21.18
C ASN A 287 20.68 -7.78 21.69
N TRP A 288 19.65 -8.08 20.90
CA TRP A 288 18.24 -7.80 21.15
C TRP A 288 17.42 -9.07 20.97
N GLU A 289 16.40 -9.23 21.76
CA GLU A 289 15.39 -10.28 21.65
C GLU A 289 14.03 -9.73 22.13
N LYS A 290 13.00 -9.82 21.27
CA LYS A 290 11.64 -9.37 21.59
C LYS A 290 11.62 -7.96 22.19
N ASP A 291 12.21 -6.99 21.45
CA ASP A 291 12.33 -5.58 21.81
C ASP A 291 13.22 -5.24 23.03
N LYS A 292 13.83 -6.24 23.67
CA LYS A 292 14.66 -6.07 24.87
C LYS A 292 16.13 -6.36 24.60
N GLN A 293 17.01 -5.65 25.29
CA GLN A 293 18.43 -5.98 25.33
C GLN A 293 18.60 -7.37 25.96
N ASN A 294 19.27 -8.29 25.25
CA ASN A 294 19.44 -9.66 25.71
C ASN A 294 20.70 -10.28 25.12
N GLY A 295 21.59 -10.83 25.95
CA GLY A 295 22.89 -11.34 25.54
C GLY A 295 24.01 -10.34 25.72
N GLN A 296 25.05 -10.39 24.91
CA GLN A 296 26.22 -9.49 25.01
C GLN A 296 25.89 -8.10 24.48
N GLY A 297 26.33 -7.08 25.20
CA GLY A 297 26.13 -5.70 24.81
C GLY A 297 27.02 -4.72 25.55
N LYS A 298 27.04 -3.48 25.03
CA LYS A 298 27.75 -2.35 25.56
C LYS A 298 26.78 -1.17 25.71
N LEU A 299 26.59 -0.71 26.94
CA LEU A 299 25.80 0.46 27.27
C LEU A 299 26.76 1.60 27.66
N THR A 300 26.74 2.66 26.87
CA THR A 300 27.46 3.91 27.19
C THR A 300 26.44 4.92 27.68
N LYS A 301 26.59 5.36 28.91
CA LYS A 301 25.74 6.39 29.52
C LYS A 301 26.17 7.79 29.07
N LYS A 302 25.27 8.74 29.14
CA LYS A 302 25.59 10.17 28.95
C LYS A 302 26.67 10.65 29.92
N SER A 303 26.75 10.07 31.10
CA SER A 303 27.82 10.32 32.08
C SER A 303 29.22 9.86 31.62
N HIS A 304 29.33 9.13 30.49
CA HIS A 304 30.50 8.43 29.96
C HIS A 304 30.86 7.14 30.73
N ASP A 305 30.02 6.69 31.65
CA ASP A 305 30.13 5.34 32.20
C ASP A 305 29.81 4.30 31.13
N VAL A 306 30.62 3.26 31.04
CA VAL A 306 30.51 2.19 30.06
C VAL A 306 30.31 0.86 30.75
N TYR A 307 29.18 0.20 30.46
CA TYR A 307 28.84 -1.14 30.93
C TYR A 307 29.00 -2.12 29.76
N GLU A 308 29.89 -3.10 29.90
CA GLU A 308 30.15 -4.06 28.83
C GLU A 308 30.04 -5.49 29.35
N GLY A 309 29.13 -6.30 28.84
CA GLY A 309 28.89 -7.67 29.26
C GLY A 309 27.49 -8.16 29.00
N GLN A 310 26.95 -8.94 29.94
CA GLN A 310 25.69 -9.64 29.76
C GLN A 310 24.48 -8.80 30.17
N PHE A 311 23.45 -8.85 29.30
CA PHE A 311 22.12 -8.26 29.49
C PHE A 311 21.06 -9.33 29.44
N ARG A 312 19.98 -9.18 30.18
CA ARG A 312 18.81 -10.02 30.16
C ARG A 312 17.54 -9.18 30.40
N ASN A 313 16.58 -9.29 29.49
CA ASN A 313 15.31 -8.57 29.58
C ASN A 313 15.45 -7.05 29.79
N GLY A 314 16.47 -6.43 29.19
CA GLY A 314 16.71 -4.99 29.27
C GLY A 314 17.56 -4.55 30.47
N LEU A 315 17.98 -5.45 31.33
CA LEU A 315 18.79 -5.18 32.51
C LEU A 315 20.20 -5.79 32.35
N VAL A 316 21.17 -5.19 32.98
CA VAL A 316 22.48 -5.81 33.19
C VAL A 316 22.28 -7.05 34.07
N ASP A 317 22.67 -8.24 33.59
CA ASP A 317 22.44 -9.51 34.31
C ASP A 317 23.48 -10.55 33.84
N GLY A 318 24.39 -10.91 34.70
CA GLY A 318 25.55 -11.76 34.46
C GLY A 318 26.87 -11.04 34.61
N GLN A 319 27.93 -11.53 33.98
CA GLN A 319 29.27 -10.95 34.04
C GLN A 319 29.30 -9.63 33.29
N ILE A 320 29.91 -8.62 33.92
CA ILE A 320 30.00 -7.25 33.43
C ILE A 320 31.34 -6.60 33.77
N ILE A 321 31.81 -5.75 32.92
CA ILE A 321 32.88 -4.79 33.20
C ILE A 321 32.27 -3.40 33.09
N VAL A 322 32.48 -2.57 34.12
CA VAL A 322 32.08 -1.17 34.10
C VAL A 322 33.31 -0.30 34.12
N HIS A 323 33.42 0.64 33.18
CA HIS A 323 34.38 1.72 33.19
C HIS A 323 33.64 3.00 33.55
N TYR A 324 33.94 3.56 34.72
CA TYR A 324 33.31 4.80 35.14
C TYR A 324 34.02 6.02 34.55
N ALA A 325 33.29 7.11 34.39
CA ALA A 325 33.82 8.36 33.85
C ALA A 325 34.95 8.98 34.65
N ASP A 326 35.03 8.69 35.95
CA ASP A 326 36.10 9.13 36.84
C ASP A 326 37.41 8.33 36.69
N GLY A 327 37.43 7.30 35.83
CA GLY A 327 38.56 6.41 35.57
C GLY A 327 38.55 5.14 36.43
N SER A 328 37.66 5.01 37.40
CA SER A 328 37.51 3.79 38.21
C SER A 328 36.87 2.64 37.36
N LYS A 329 37.02 1.41 37.83
CA LYS A 329 36.53 0.22 37.14
C LYS A 329 35.88 -0.75 38.10
N PHE A 330 34.83 -1.43 37.62
CA PHE A 330 34.20 -2.54 38.29
C PHE A 330 34.23 -3.76 37.37
N LYS A 331 34.57 -4.93 37.88
CA LYS A 331 34.44 -6.20 37.18
C LYS A 331 33.77 -7.20 38.13
N GLY A 332 32.62 -7.73 37.75
CA GLY A 332 31.89 -8.64 38.62
C GLY A 332 30.59 -9.10 38.01
N THR A 333 29.73 -9.64 38.83
CA THR A 333 28.41 -10.14 38.43
C THR A 333 27.34 -9.15 38.84
N TYR A 334 26.36 -9.00 37.97
CA TYR A 334 25.08 -8.34 38.24
C TYR A 334 23.95 -9.38 38.18
N GLN A 335 22.95 -9.18 39.00
CA GLN A 335 21.68 -9.93 38.99
C GLN A 335 20.54 -8.92 38.99
N GLN A 336 19.71 -8.98 37.94
CA GLN A 336 18.56 -8.06 37.76
C GLN A 336 18.94 -6.57 37.94
N GLY A 337 20.04 -6.14 37.35
CA GLY A 337 20.51 -4.77 37.38
C GLY A 337 21.27 -4.36 38.64
N LYS A 338 21.49 -5.25 39.62
CA LYS A 338 22.19 -4.99 40.88
C LYS A 338 23.49 -5.77 40.99
N ARG A 339 24.53 -5.18 41.53
CA ARG A 339 25.79 -5.91 41.84
C ARG A 339 25.51 -7.07 42.79
N HIS A 340 26.01 -8.25 42.41
CA HIS A 340 25.76 -9.49 43.15
C HIS A 340 26.91 -10.47 42.93
N GLY A 341 27.32 -11.20 44.01
CA GLY A 341 28.44 -12.15 43.94
C GLY A 341 29.80 -11.49 43.96
N GLU A 342 30.79 -12.22 43.48
CA GLU A 342 32.20 -11.76 43.50
C GLU A 342 32.42 -10.59 42.57
N ALA A 343 33.23 -9.62 43.02
CA ALA A 343 33.59 -8.45 42.26
C ALA A 343 34.99 -7.94 42.61
N VAL A 344 35.57 -7.23 41.65
CA VAL A 344 36.78 -6.46 41.77
C VAL A 344 36.48 -5.01 41.39
N GLU A 345 36.79 -4.09 42.28
CA GLU A 345 36.78 -2.65 42.00
C GLU A 345 38.21 -2.12 41.96
N VAL A 346 38.48 -1.24 41.03
CA VAL A 346 39.75 -0.52 40.95
C VAL A 346 39.40 0.97 40.90
N SER A 347 39.85 1.71 41.91
CA SER A 347 39.68 3.16 41.96
C SER A 347 40.59 3.88 40.94
N LYS A 348 40.33 5.16 40.64
CA LYS A 348 41.13 5.97 39.70
C LYS A 348 42.62 6.07 40.07
N ASP A 349 42.96 5.98 41.37
CA ASP A 349 44.33 6.02 41.91
C ASP A 349 44.96 4.62 42.01
N GLY A 350 44.24 3.56 41.55
CA GLY A 350 44.75 2.20 41.46
C GLY A 350 44.53 1.34 42.70
N HIS A 351 43.87 1.83 43.75
CA HIS A 351 43.46 0.99 44.88
C HIS A 351 42.45 -0.05 44.43
N ARG A 352 42.59 -1.29 44.93
CA ARG A 352 41.77 -2.44 44.51
C ARG A 352 41.03 -3.03 45.70
N PHE A 353 39.72 -3.14 45.54
CA PHE A 353 38.83 -3.91 46.40
C PHE A 353 38.48 -5.23 45.72
N GLU A 354 38.62 -6.34 46.38
CA GLU A 354 38.20 -7.68 45.99
C GLU A 354 37.24 -8.21 47.06
N GLY A 355 35.97 -8.43 46.69
CA GLY A 355 34.96 -8.86 47.66
C GLY A 355 33.66 -9.26 47.04
N THR A 356 32.64 -9.44 47.86
CA THR A 356 31.31 -9.89 47.42
C THR A 356 30.27 -8.79 47.63
N TYR A 357 29.27 -8.84 46.76
CA TYR A 357 28.10 -7.98 46.77
C TYR A 357 26.81 -8.80 46.89
N LYS A 358 25.81 -8.26 47.55
CA LYS A 358 24.45 -8.74 47.59
C LYS A 358 23.51 -7.56 47.41
N ASN A 359 22.82 -7.51 46.23
CA ASN A 359 21.89 -6.45 45.88
C ASN A 359 22.48 -5.02 46.05
N ASP A 360 23.64 -4.76 45.43
CA ASP A 360 24.43 -3.51 45.46
C ASP A 360 25.13 -3.21 46.76
N VAL A 361 24.92 -4.01 47.78
CA VAL A 361 25.55 -3.84 49.10
C VAL A 361 26.76 -4.77 49.24
N ARG A 362 27.90 -4.29 49.71
CA ARG A 362 29.02 -5.17 50.04
C ARG A 362 28.62 -6.12 51.18
N ASP A 363 28.78 -7.43 50.94
CA ASP A 363 28.39 -8.46 51.90
C ASP A 363 29.27 -9.71 51.72
N GLY A 364 30.00 -10.10 52.78
CA GLY A 364 30.96 -11.19 52.77
C GLY A 364 32.40 -10.76 52.89
N LYS A 365 33.33 -11.70 52.69
CA LYS A 365 34.79 -11.45 52.83
C LYS A 365 35.30 -10.47 51.80
N TYR A 366 36.29 -9.65 52.17
CA TYR A 366 36.97 -8.74 51.25
C TYR A 366 38.48 -8.67 51.50
N THR A 367 39.22 -8.19 50.50
CA THR A 367 40.62 -7.79 50.54
C THR A 367 40.78 -6.45 49.88
N GLU A 368 41.42 -5.49 50.52
CA GLU A 368 41.83 -4.21 49.93
C GLU A 368 43.34 -4.21 49.67
N ARG A 369 43.73 -3.67 48.49
CA ARG A 369 45.12 -3.59 48.06
C ARG A 369 45.44 -2.18 47.58
N ASP A 370 46.73 -1.77 47.75
CA ASP A 370 47.24 -0.56 47.12
C ASP A 370 47.43 -0.75 45.58
N ARG A 371 47.89 0.31 44.91
CA ARG A 371 48.18 0.31 43.46
C ARG A 371 49.28 -0.68 43.04
N ASN A 372 50.17 -1.06 44.01
CA ASN A 372 51.28 -1.99 43.79
C ASN A 372 50.87 -3.45 44.09
N GLY A 373 49.62 -3.68 44.52
CA GLY A 373 49.11 -4.98 44.91
C GLY A 373 49.36 -5.42 46.34
N GLN A 374 50.00 -4.56 47.17
CA GLN A 374 50.23 -4.84 48.60
C GLN A 374 48.85 -4.82 49.32
N ILE A 375 48.67 -5.79 50.21
CA ILE A 375 47.43 -5.88 50.99
C ILE A 375 47.42 -4.79 52.02
N LEU A 376 46.44 -3.94 52.02
CA LEU A 376 46.16 -2.90 52.98
C LEU A 376 45.32 -3.39 54.15
N GLU A 377 44.27 -4.20 53.81
CA GLU A 377 43.26 -4.64 54.77
C GLU A 377 42.55 -5.91 54.32
N ARG A 378 42.11 -6.71 55.28
CA ARG A 378 41.22 -7.82 55.11
C ARG A 378 40.13 -7.79 56.17
N GLY A 379 38.96 -8.33 55.84
CA GLY A 379 37.86 -8.39 56.79
C GLY A 379 36.61 -8.97 56.14
N TYR A 380 35.47 -8.61 56.67
CA TYR A 380 34.20 -8.95 56.08
C TYR A 380 33.20 -7.79 56.18
N TYR A 381 32.29 -7.73 55.24
CA TYR A 381 31.12 -6.86 55.30
C TYR A 381 29.91 -7.68 55.71
N SER A 382 29.04 -7.14 56.55
CA SER A 382 27.71 -7.67 56.85
C SER A 382 26.68 -6.60 56.56
N ASN A 383 25.86 -6.81 55.54
CA ASN A 383 24.88 -5.80 55.06
C ASN A 383 25.46 -4.38 54.91
N GLY A 384 26.66 -4.25 54.37
CA GLY A 384 27.33 -2.99 54.11
C GLY A 384 28.16 -2.42 55.28
N VAL A 385 28.09 -3.04 56.46
CA VAL A 385 28.90 -2.64 57.62
C VAL A 385 30.22 -3.36 57.58
N LYS A 386 31.33 -2.60 57.64
CA LYS A 386 32.71 -3.09 57.55
C LYS A 386 33.19 -3.62 58.92
N HIS A 387 33.80 -4.81 58.91
CA HIS A 387 34.45 -5.43 60.07
C HIS A 387 35.86 -5.82 59.63
N ALA A 388 36.87 -5.10 60.15
CA ALA A 388 38.28 -5.40 59.92
C ALA A 388 38.70 -6.63 60.76
N GLN A 389 39.59 -7.45 60.19
CA GLN A 389 40.24 -8.55 60.92
C GLN A 389 41.59 -8.12 61.49
#